data_d4432dd507470691cbd71ff880a946ec
#
_entry.id   d4432dd507470691cbd71ff880a946ec
#
_cell.length_a   1.000
_cell.length_b   1.000
_cell.length_c   1.000
_cell.angle_alpha   90.00
_cell.angle_beta   90.00
_cell.angle_gamma   90.00
#
_symmetry.space_group_name_H-M   'P 1'
#
loop_
_entity.id
_entity.type
_entity.pdbx_description
1 polymer ?
#
loop_
_entity_poly.entity_id
_entity_poly.type
_entity_poly.pdbx_seq_one_letter_code
_entity_poly.pdbx_strand_id
1 'polypeptide(L)'
;MRFRVDGVLYNQNRFSDFLEDHYNAVSTRLKIMCNANISERRLPQDGAIPFDVEKGIDLRVNFLPTHGGSERVVMRILNKKGLSVKLEQLGLDEKNGLDKLLSAVNAPQGMVLITGPTGSGKTTTLYSLLSTINKEGINILTAEDPVEYALEGIGQVQVRDDIGFGFGSALRAFLRQDPEVILIGEIRDKDTVEIAVKAALTGHLVFSTLHTNDSPSSITRLIDMGIPPYLVSSAVSLVMAQRLARKNCSHCSKVQEGVTVEQLVDLGFSTEEASAVKPQKGKGCGKC
;
A
#
# COMPACT_ATOMS: atom_id res chain seq x y z
N MET A 1 -21.63 17.34 2.93
CA MET A 1 -20.48 16.46 3.21
C MET A 1 -20.64 15.13 2.47
N ARG A 2 -19.55 14.46 2.07
CA ARG A 2 -19.61 13.17 1.37
C ARG A 2 -18.64 12.18 1.99
N PHE A 3 -19.05 10.93 2.12
CA PHE A 3 -18.18 9.82 2.47
C PHE A 3 -17.88 8.95 1.24
N ARG A 4 -16.65 8.50 1.12
CA ARG A 4 -16.28 7.47 0.14
C ARG A 4 -16.15 6.14 0.88
N VAL A 5 -17.00 5.19 0.52
CA VAL A 5 -17.01 3.83 1.06
C VAL A 5 -16.87 2.88 -0.13
N ASP A 6 -15.90 1.99 -0.10
CA ASP A 6 -15.61 1.03 -1.19
C ASP A 6 -15.58 1.65 -2.60
N GLY A 7 -14.96 2.84 -2.70
CA GLY A 7 -14.82 3.57 -3.96
C GLY A 7 -16.01 4.46 -4.34
N VAL A 8 -17.18 4.31 -3.73
CA VAL A 8 -18.40 5.05 -4.04
C VAL A 8 -18.59 6.23 -3.09
N LEU A 9 -19.03 7.37 -3.62
CA LEU A 9 -19.31 8.58 -2.84
C LEU A 9 -20.79 8.63 -2.42
N TYR A 10 -21.03 8.76 -1.13
CA TYR A 10 -22.36 8.92 -0.52
C TYR A 10 -22.53 10.30 0.08
N ASN A 11 -23.65 10.97 -0.22
CA ASN A 11 -23.99 12.25 0.41
C ASN A 11 -24.47 12.03 1.85
N GLN A 12 -23.97 12.87 2.75
CA GLN A 12 -24.41 12.96 4.15
C GLN A 12 -25.09 14.29 4.37
N ASN A 13 -26.39 14.33 4.20
CA ASN A 13 -27.18 15.57 4.28
C ASN A 13 -27.39 16.05 5.73
N ARG A 14 -27.25 15.16 6.72
CA ARG A 14 -27.45 15.48 8.14
C ARG A 14 -26.66 16.70 8.63
N PHE A 15 -25.51 16.96 8.03
CA PHE A 15 -24.63 18.07 8.43
C PHE A 15 -24.54 19.18 7.37
N SER A 16 -25.40 19.15 6.33
CA SER A 16 -25.27 20.08 5.20
C SER A 16 -25.49 21.52 5.64
N ASP A 17 -26.59 21.79 6.33
CA ASP A 17 -26.98 23.15 6.77
C ASP A 17 -25.91 23.71 7.72
N PHE A 18 -25.48 22.92 8.71
CA PHE A 18 -24.42 23.33 9.63
C PHE A 18 -23.12 23.65 8.91
N LEU A 19 -22.72 22.83 7.92
CA LEU A 19 -21.49 23.06 7.16
C LEU A 19 -21.62 24.23 6.17
N GLU A 20 -22.81 24.52 5.66
CA GLU A 20 -23.04 25.69 4.81
C GLU A 20 -22.80 26.97 5.59
N ASP A 21 -23.33 27.07 6.80
CA ASP A 21 -23.19 28.24 7.66
C ASP A 21 -21.80 28.39 8.30
N HIS A 22 -21.14 27.28 8.62
CA HIS A 22 -19.94 27.27 9.46
C HIS A 22 -18.69 26.70 8.78
N TYR A 23 -18.70 26.52 7.46
CA TYR A 23 -17.61 25.83 6.74
C TYR A 23 -16.22 26.42 7.03
N ASN A 24 -16.09 27.75 6.99
CA ASN A 24 -14.83 28.43 7.25
C ASN A 24 -14.32 28.22 8.68
N ALA A 25 -15.21 28.20 9.65
CA ALA A 25 -14.85 27.92 11.05
C ALA A 25 -14.40 26.48 11.24
N VAL A 26 -15.09 25.54 10.60
CA VAL A 26 -14.73 24.11 10.61
C VAL A 26 -13.37 23.88 9.92
N SER A 27 -13.14 24.47 8.74
CA SER A 27 -11.87 24.37 8.04
C SER A 27 -10.71 24.93 8.87
N THR A 28 -10.91 26.10 9.48
CA THR A 28 -9.93 26.73 10.39
C THR A 28 -9.64 25.83 11.60
N ARG A 29 -10.66 25.25 12.21
CA ARG A 29 -10.47 24.33 13.33
C ARG A 29 -9.69 23.07 12.95
N LEU A 30 -9.96 22.50 11.79
CA LEU A 30 -9.22 21.37 11.25
C LEU A 30 -7.74 21.72 11.01
N LYS A 31 -7.45 22.92 10.47
CA LYS A 31 -6.07 23.41 10.31
C LYS A 31 -5.33 23.50 11.65
N ILE A 32 -5.99 24.03 12.68
CA ILE A 32 -5.41 24.08 14.03
C ILE A 32 -5.10 22.67 14.55
N MET A 33 -6.04 21.72 14.38
CA MET A 33 -5.88 20.34 14.87
C MET A 33 -4.73 19.58 14.21
N CYS A 34 -4.37 19.94 12.99
CA CYS A 34 -3.26 19.31 12.26
C CYS A 34 -2.02 20.21 12.12
N ASN A 35 -1.93 21.30 12.90
CA ASN A 35 -0.80 22.25 12.89
C ASN A 35 -0.54 22.88 11.52
N ALA A 36 -1.56 23.02 10.67
CA ALA A 36 -1.46 23.72 9.40
C ALA A 36 -1.54 25.25 9.57
N ASN A 37 -1.05 26.00 8.59
CA ASN A 37 -1.08 27.46 8.63
C ASN A 37 -2.49 27.98 8.34
N ILE A 38 -3.12 28.59 9.34
CA ILE A 38 -4.49 29.14 9.23
C ILE A 38 -4.57 30.34 8.27
N SER A 39 -3.49 31.13 8.21
CA SER A 39 -3.44 32.34 7.39
C SER A 39 -3.20 32.08 5.92
N GLU A 40 -2.57 30.93 5.58
CA GLU A 40 -2.31 30.57 4.19
C GLU A 40 -3.53 29.80 3.63
N ARG A 41 -4.13 30.35 2.57
CA ARG A 41 -5.29 29.78 1.87
C ARG A 41 -5.10 29.68 0.36
N ARG A 42 -3.92 30.04 -0.13
CA ARG A 42 -3.61 30.07 -1.57
C ARG A 42 -2.82 28.81 -2.00
N LEU A 43 -2.19 28.12 -1.06
CA LEU A 43 -1.40 26.94 -1.32
C LEU A 43 -2.07 25.70 -0.68
N PRO A 44 -1.95 24.53 -1.32
CA PRO A 44 -2.37 23.28 -0.71
C PRO A 44 -1.60 23.03 0.59
N GLN A 45 -2.26 22.42 1.57
CA GLN A 45 -1.67 22.06 2.83
C GLN A 45 -2.10 20.66 3.24
N ASP A 46 -1.20 19.92 3.84
CA ASP A 46 -1.44 18.60 4.39
C ASP A 46 -1.20 18.59 5.90
N GLY A 47 -1.91 17.71 6.60
CA GLY A 47 -1.73 17.54 8.02
C GLY A 47 -2.31 16.21 8.51
N ALA A 48 -2.03 15.90 9.77
CA ALA A 48 -2.54 14.72 10.43
C ALA A 48 -3.19 15.08 11.77
N ILE A 49 -4.34 14.49 12.05
CA ILE A 49 -5.08 14.65 13.31
C ILE A 49 -5.12 13.29 13.99
N PRO A 50 -4.49 13.11 15.18
CA PRO A 50 -4.74 11.95 16.02
C PRO A 50 -6.20 12.00 16.49
N PHE A 51 -7.02 11.05 16.01
CA PHE A 51 -8.47 11.11 16.23
C PHE A 51 -8.92 10.22 17.40
N ASP A 52 -8.49 8.96 17.39
CA ASP A 52 -8.76 7.99 18.46
C ASP A 52 -7.47 7.21 18.73
N VAL A 53 -6.68 7.73 19.65
CA VAL A 53 -5.35 7.18 19.98
C VAL A 53 -5.45 5.76 20.54
N GLU A 54 -6.49 5.47 21.34
CA GLU A 54 -6.70 4.15 21.93
C GLU A 54 -7.01 3.10 20.86
N LYS A 55 -7.78 3.47 19.84
CA LYS A 55 -8.07 2.59 18.70
C LYS A 55 -7.01 2.67 17.60
N GLY A 56 -6.05 3.60 17.71
CA GLY A 56 -5.02 3.80 16.68
C GLY A 56 -5.57 4.41 15.39
N ILE A 57 -6.58 5.29 15.50
CA ILE A 57 -7.19 5.97 14.34
C ILE A 57 -6.63 7.36 14.21
N ASP A 58 -6.04 7.65 13.06
CA ASP A 58 -5.61 8.99 12.65
C ASP A 58 -6.41 9.45 11.42
N LEU A 59 -6.52 10.76 11.26
CA LEU A 59 -7.06 11.38 10.05
C LEU A 59 -5.92 12.11 9.32
N ARG A 60 -5.67 11.75 8.07
CA ARG A 60 -4.87 12.59 7.16
C ARG A 60 -5.80 13.58 6.50
N VAL A 61 -5.45 14.85 6.59
CA VAL A 61 -6.27 15.97 6.11
C VAL A 61 -5.49 16.72 5.03
N ASN A 62 -6.11 16.93 3.88
CA ASN A 62 -5.60 17.77 2.81
C ASN A 62 -6.55 18.95 2.60
N PHE A 63 -5.98 20.15 2.53
CA PHE A 63 -6.66 21.40 2.22
C PHE A 63 -6.24 21.84 0.82
N LEU A 64 -7.20 21.97 -0.07
CA LEU A 64 -6.96 22.38 -1.44
C LEU A 64 -7.72 23.70 -1.71
N PRO A 65 -7.02 24.80 -2.03
CA PRO A 65 -7.65 26.04 -2.47
C PRO A 65 -8.54 25.81 -3.69
N THR A 66 -9.73 26.40 -3.66
CA THR A 66 -10.68 26.33 -4.78
C THR A 66 -10.98 27.72 -5.33
N HIS A 67 -11.50 27.79 -6.55
CA HIS A 67 -11.99 29.05 -7.11
C HIS A 67 -13.09 29.65 -6.18
N GLY A 68 -12.99 30.92 -5.90
CA GLY A 68 -13.91 31.62 -4.98
C GLY A 68 -13.41 31.76 -3.53
N GLY A 69 -12.15 31.40 -3.25
CA GLY A 69 -11.48 31.68 -1.97
C GLY A 69 -11.82 30.76 -0.80
N SER A 70 -12.60 29.69 -1.05
CA SER A 70 -12.80 28.61 -0.10
C SER A 70 -11.81 27.48 -0.32
N GLU A 71 -11.66 26.61 0.66
CA GLU A 71 -10.77 25.44 0.57
C GLU A 71 -11.62 24.16 0.57
N ARG A 72 -11.29 23.24 -0.32
CA ARG A 72 -11.83 21.88 -0.27
C ARG A 72 -11.02 21.07 0.74
N VAL A 73 -11.70 20.44 1.69
CA VAL A 73 -11.07 19.58 2.69
C VAL A 73 -11.39 18.12 2.40
N VAL A 74 -10.35 17.31 2.34
CA VAL A 74 -10.46 15.84 2.21
C VAL A 74 -9.78 15.21 3.40
N MET A 75 -10.50 14.32 4.09
CA MET A 75 -9.97 13.57 5.23
C MET A 75 -9.93 12.08 4.89
N ARG A 76 -8.78 11.46 5.11
CA ARG A 76 -8.60 10.00 5.00
C ARG A 76 -8.48 9.41 6.39
N ILE A 77 -9.32 8.44 6.70
CA ILE A 77 -9.27 7.69 7.96
C ILE A 77 -8.19 6.62 7.85
N LEU A 78 -7.24 6.63 8.76
CA LEU A 78 -6.19 5.63 8.87
C LEU A 78 -6.37 4.84 10.16
N ASN A 79 -6.55 3.54 10.05
CA ASN A 79 -6.62 2.65 11.20
C ASN A 79 -5.29 1.89 11.34
N LYS A 80 -4.41 2.37 12.22
CA LYS A 80 -3.07 1.80 12.44
C LYS A 80 -3.10 0.38 13.00
N LYS A 81 -4.05 0.07 13.88
CA LYS A 81 -4.18 -1.27 14.48
C LYS A 81 -4.78 -2.32 13.53
N GLY A 82 -5.60 -1.88 12.57
CA GLY A 82 -6.25 -2.77 11.61
C GLY A 82 -5.38 -3.18 10.42
N LEU A 83 -4.16 -2.64 10.31
CA LEU A 83 -3.28 -2.86 9.16
C LEU A 83 -2.24 -3.98 9.38
N SER A 84 -2.08 -4.49 10.60
CA SER A 84 -1.22 -5.64 10.88
C SER A 84 -1.91 -6.93 10.42
N VAL A 85 -1.77 -7.23 9.13
CA VAL A 85 -2.28 -8.45 8.51
C VAL A 85 -1.16 -9.48 8.52
N LYS A 86 -1.42 -10.67 9.06
CA LYS A 86 -0.47 -11.78 8.98
C LYS A 86 -0.39 -12.29 7.54
N LEU A 87 0.77 -12.82 7.16
CA LEU A 87 1.03 -13.28 5.80
C LEU A 87 0.00 -14.31 5.33
N GLU A 88 -0.43 -15.21 6.21
CA GLU A 88 -1.44 -16.24 5.92
C GLU A 88 -2.84 -15.65 5.62
N GLN A 89 -3.10 -14.43 6.07
CA GLN A 89 -4.37 -13.74 5.85
C GLN A 89 -4.44 -13.00 4.50
N LEU A 90 -3.32 -12.90 3.79
CA LEU A 90 -3.27 -12.26 2.47
C LEU A 90 -3.98 -13.07 1.38
N GLY A 91 -4.40 -14.30 1.69
CA GLY A 91 -5.07 -15.20 0.75
C GLY A 91 -4.09 -15.92 -0.19
N LEU A 92 -2.82 -15.95 0.18
CA LEU A 92 -1.79 -16.75 -0.48
C LEU A 92 -1.76 -18.14 0.15
N ASP A 93 -1.68 -19.15 -0.69
CA ASP A 93 -1.46 -20.54 -0.31
C ASP A 93 -0.30 -21.12 -1.12
N GLU A 94 0.05 -22.38 -0.89
CA GLU A 94 1.13 -23.08 -1.61
C GLU A 94 0.90 -23.08 -3.13
N LYS A 95 -0.35 -23.26 -3.57
CA LYS A 95 -0.72 -23.24 -5.00
C LYS A 95 -0.54 -21.85 -5.60
N ASN A 96 -0.81 -20.79 -4.83
CA ASN A 96 -0.73 -19.39 -5.26
C ASN A 96 0.64 -18.76 -5.04
N GLY A 97 1.67 -19.56 -4.70
CA GLY A 97 3.05 -19.11 -4.66
C GLY A 97 3.54 -18.60 -3.32
N LEU A 98 2.88 -18.95 -2.21
CA LEU A 98 3.35 -18.61 -0.86
C LEU A 98 4.78 -19.11 -0.61
N ASP A 99 5.11 -20.33 -1.03
CA ASP A 99 6.44 -20.90 -0.86
C ASP A 99 7.51 -20.12 -1.63
N LYS A 100 7.19 -19.67 -2.86
CA LYS A 100 8.08 -18.82 -3.66
C LYS A 100 8.34 -17.49 -2.99
N LEU A 101 7.27 -16.89 -2.43
CA LEU A 101 7.37 -15.64 -1.69
C LEU A 101 8.22 -15.81 -0.44
N LEU A 102 7.97 -16.84 0.37
CA LEU A 102 8.75 -17.14 1.58
C LEU A 102 10.22 -17.45 1.27
N SER A 103 10.48 -18.19 0.17
CA SER A 103 11.84 -18.43 -0.28
C SER A 103 12.58 -17.15 -0.65
N ALA A 104 11.93 -16.24 -1.39
CA ALA A 104 12.52 -14.97 -1.78
C ALA A 104 12.75 -14.02 -0.58
N VAL A 105 11.84 -14.03 0.39
CA VAL A 105 11.91 -13.17 1.60
C VAL A 105 12.97 -13.67 2.59
N ASN A 106 13.29 -14.95 2.60
CA ASN A 106 14.35 -15.52 3.43
C ASN A 106 15.70 -15.62 2.72
N ALA A 107 15.82 -15.12 1.49
CA ALA A 107 17.09 -15.06 0.79
C ALA A 107 18.04 -14.06 1.46
N PRO A 108 19.36 -14.32 1.46
CA PRO A 108 20.31 -13.40 2.09
C PRO A 108 20.46 -12.09 1.31
N GLN A 109 20.13 -12.08 0.04
CA GLN A 109 20.19 -10.90 -0.84
C GLN A 109 19.26 -11.07 -2.03
N GLY A 110 18.95 -9.99 -2.71
CA GLY A 110 18.13 -9.95 -3.90
C GLY A 110 17.08 -8.85 -3.83
N MET A 111 16.26 -8.74 -4.86
CA MET A 111 15.20 -7.75 -4.95
C MET A 111 13.84 -8.43 -5.08
N VAL A 112 12.92 -8.07 -4.18
CA VAL A 112 11.51 -8.49 -4.18
C VAL A 112 10.65 -7.28 -4.54
N LEU A 113 9.91 -7.38 -5.63
CA LEU A 113 9.05 -6.31 -6.13
C LEU A 113 7.57 -6.68 -5.97
N ILE A 114 6.80 -5.76 -5.38
CA ILE A 114 5.34 -5.89 -5.32
C ILE A 114 4.73 -4.81 -6.20
N THR A 115 3.91 -5.21 -7.16
CA THR A 115 3.31 -4.32 -8.13
C THR A 115 1.80 -4.38 -8.12
N GLY A 116 1.18 -3.35 -8.65
CA GLY A 116 -0.28 -3.21 -8.74
C GLY A 116 -0.73 -1.75 -8.63
N PRO A 117 -2.00 -1.45 -8.91
CA PRO A 117 -2.54 -0.10 -8.81
C PRO A 117 -2.54 0.41 -7.37
N THR A 118 -2.81 1.70 -7.23
CA THR A 118 -3.06 2.30 -5.91
C THR A 118 -4.23 1.60 -5.21
N GLY A 119 -4.04 1.29 -3.92
CA GLY A 119 -5.05 0.58 -3.13
C GLY A 119 -5.11 -0.94 -3.35
N SER A 120 -4.17 -1.55 -4.07
CA SER A 120 -4.11 -3.01 -4.22
C SER A 120 -3.54 -3.76 -3.00
N GLY A 121 -3.15 -3.05 -1.93
CA GLY A 121 -2.65 -3.65 -0.69
C GLY A 121 -1.14 -3.88 -0.66
N LYS A 122 -0.35 -3.26 -1.56
CA LYS A 122 1.11 -3.42 -1.64
C LYS A 122 1.80 -3.16 -0.30
N THR A 123 1.52 -2.02 0.34
CA THR A 123 2.08 -1.64 1.64
C THR A 123 1.73 -2.66 2.73
N THR A 124 0.48 -3.11 2.77
CA THR A 124 0.04 -4.15 3.72
C THR A 124 0.84 -5.44 3.56
N THR A 125 1.04 -5.88 2.32
CA THR A 125 1.84 -7.07 2.02
C THR A 125 3.30 -6.87 2.40
N LEU A 126 3.92 -5.74 2.03
CA LEU A 126 5.31 -5.42 2.40
C LEU A 126 5.50 -5.39 3.92
N TYR A 127 4.61 -4.75 4.65
CA TYR A 127 4.70 -4.69 6.11
C TYR A 127 4.51 -6.08 6.75
N SER A 128 3.63 -6.91 6.19
CA SER A 128 3.47 -8.31 6.63
C SER A 128 4.76 -9.11 6.42
N LEU A 129 5.43 -8.92 5.27
CA LEU A 129 6.73 -9.55 4.97
C LEU A 129 7.82 -9.06 5.93
N LEU A 130 7.95 -7.75 6.11
CA LEU A 130 8.93 -7.18 7.04
C LEU A 130 8.69 -7.70 8.46
N SER A 131 7.43 -7.76 8.92
CA SER A 131 7.09 -8.29 10.25
C SER A 131 7.47 -9.77 10.41
N THR A 132 7.43 -10.55 9.32
CA THR A 132 7.80 -11.97 9.33
C THR A 132 9.31 -12.17 9.51
N ILE A 133 10.13 -11.29 8.94
CA ILE A 133 11.59 -11.36 8.97
C ILE A 133 12.21 -10.47 10.05
N ASN A 134 11.43 -9.64 10.71
CA ASN A 134 11.88 -8.77 11.79
C ASN A 134 12.20 -9.59 13.04
N LYS A 135 13.46 -9.89 13.23
CA LYS A 135 14.01 -10.69 14.33
C LYS A 135 15.16 -9.96 14.96
N GLU A 136 15.46 -10.31 16.20
CA GLU A 136 16.66 -9.83 16.87
C GLU A 136 17.91 -10.14 16.02
N GLY A 137 18.76 -9.14 15.79
CA GLY A 137 19.97 -9.27 14.97
C GLY A 137 19.78 -8.99 13.48
N ILE A 138 18.61 -8.56 13.02
CA ILE A 138 18.39 -8.13 11.63
C ILE A 138 18.07 -6.63 11.62
N ASN A 139 18.94 -5.83 11.00
CA ASN A 139 18.73 -4.39 10.81
C ASN A 139 17.89 -4.14 9.56
N ILE A 140 16.65 -3.67 9.78
CA ILE A 140 15.68 -3.36 8.73
C ILE A 140 15.49 -1.84 8.65
N LEU A 141 15.72 -1.26 7.48
CA LEU A 141 15.50 0.16 7.22
C LEU A 141 14.48 0.36 6.11
N THR A 142 13.57 1.33 6.29
CA THR A 142 12.58 1.65 5.28
C THR A 142 12.61 3.14 4.92
N ALA A 143 12.46 3.45 3.62
CA ALA A 143 12.19 4.80 3.12
C ALA A 143 10.79 4.82 2.51
N GLU A 144 9.92 5.71 3.00
CA GLU A 144 8.49 5.69 2.68
C GLU A 144 7.93 7.10 2.46
N ASP A 145 6.87 7.19 1.64
CA ASP A 145 6.18 8.45 1.32
C ASP A 145 4.65 8.28 1.36
N PRO A 146 4.06 8.45 2.52
CA PRO A 146 4.64 8.54 3.85
C PRO A 146 4.67 7.19 4.59
N VAL A 147 5.29 7.15 5.79
CA VAL A 147 5.16 6.03 6.72
C VAL A 147 3.69 5.87 7.12
N GLU A 148 3.11 4.70 6.88
CA GLU A 148 1.68 4.45 7.16
C GLU A 148 1.42 4.23 8.66
N TYR A 149 2.24 3.42 9.31
CA TYR A 149 2.25 3.22 10.76
C TYR A 149 3.61 2.68 11.22
N ALA A 150 3.92 2.91 12.48
CA ALA A 150 5.18 2.45 13.06
C ALA A 150 5.22 0.93 13.19
N LEU A 151 6.33 0.33 12.79
CA LEU A 151 6.68 -1.06 13.02
C LEU A 151 7.77 -1.11 14.08
N GLU A 152 7.50 -1.81 15.18
CA GLU A 152 8.47 -1.95 16.25
C GLU A 152 9.73 -2.69 15.76
N GLY A 153 10.91 -2.22 16.13
CA GLY A 153 12.19 -2.82 15.72
C GLY A 153 12.65 -2.50 14.30
N ILE A 154 11.94 -1.66 13.54
CA ILE A 154 12.29 -1.26 12.18
C ILE A 154 12.60 0.24 12.13
N GLY A 155 13.71 0.57 11.50
CA GLY A 155 14.10 1.97 11.27
C GLY A 155 13.35 2.56 10.08
N GLN A 156 12.20 3.21 10.32
CA GLN A 156 11.36 3.78 9.27
C GLN A 156 11.67 5.26 9.06
N VAL A 157 11.99 5.63 7.84
CA VAL A 157 12.32 6.99 7.43
C VAL A 157 11.26 7.51 6.46
N GLN A 158 10.71 8.68 6.78
CA GLN A 158 9.80 9.36 5.87
C GLN A 158 10.58 10.25 4.90
N VAL A 159 10.36 10.04 3.61
CA VAL A 159 10.88 10.88 2.53
C VAL A 159 10.30 12.31 2.64
N ARG A 160 11.11 13.30 2.34
CA ARG A 160 10.76 14.71 2.36
C ARG A 160 11.39 15.43 1.16
N ASP A 161 10.71 15.35 0.04
CA ASP A 161 11.17 15.97 -1.21
C ASP A 161 11.26 17.51 -1.11
N ASP A 162 10.44 18.09 -0.22
CA ASP A 162 10.44 19.54 0.10
C ASP A 162 11.80 20.07 0.58
N ILE A 163 12.62 19.21 1.20
CA ILE A 163 13.96 19.54 1.65
C ILE A 163 15.07 18.76 0.91
N GLY A 164 14.72 18.11 -0.21
CA GLY A 164 15.67 17.32 -1.02
C GLY A 164 16.01 15.94 -0.44
N PHE A 165 15.27 15.46 0.57
CA PHE A 165 15.45 14.14 1.15
C PHE A 165 14.51 13.12 0.48
N GLY A 166 14.86 12.73 -0.75
CA GLY A 166 14.12 11.73 -1.55
C GLY A 166 14.60 10.30 -1.34
N PHE A 167 13.96 9.33 -2.04
CA PHE A 167 14.27 7.90 -1.94
C PHE A 167 15.73 7.57 -2.23
N GLY A 168 16.32 8.16 -3.28
CA GLY A 168 17.72 7.92 -3.64
C GLY A 168 18.71 8.39 -2.57
N SER A 169 18.45 9.55 -1.93
CA SER A 169 19.29 10.07 -0.84
C SER A 169 19.16 9.22 0.44
N ALA A 170 17.95 8.78 0.77
CA ALA A 170 17.71 7.87 1.88
C ALA A 170 18.44 6.53 1.68
N LEU A 171 18.33 5.93 0.49
CA LEU A 171 18.97 4.66 0.17
C LEU A 171 20.50 4.75 0.27
N ARG A 172 21.12 5.84 -0.24
CA ARG A 172 22.57 6.06 -0.06
C ARG A 172 22.98 6.17 1.41
N ALA A 173 22.12 6.75 2.25
CA ALA A 173 22.36 6.82 3.69
C ALA A 173 22.25 5.43 4.33
N PHE A 174 21.24 4.64 3.96
CA PHE A 174 21.03 3.29 4.48
C PHE A 174 22.25 2.38 4.27
N LEU A 175 22.86 2.40 3.09
CA LEU A 175 24.04 1.61 2.77
C LEU A 175 25.26 1.91 3.67
N ARG A 176 25.19 2.93 4.54
CA ARG A 176 26.21 3.25 5.57
C ARG A 176 25.72 2.95 6.98
N GLN A 177 24.57 2.32 7.12
CA GLN A 177 23.93 1.97 8.41
C GLN A 177 23.91 0.45 8.65
N ASP A 178 24.67 -0.30 7.85
CA ASP A 178 24.80 -1.76 7.95
C ASP A 178 23.44 -2.52 7.96
N PRO A 179 22.55 -2.28 6.98
CA PRO A 179 21.26 -2.96 6.93
C PRO A 179 21.39 -4.33 6.29
N GLU A 180 20.70 -5.34 6.80
CA GLU A 180 20.44 -6.60 6.08
C GLU A 180 19.25 -6.46 5.13
N VAL A 181 18.24 -5.68 5.53
CA VAL A 181 17.00 -5.52 4.78
C VAL A 181 16.67 -4.06 4.55
N ILE A 182 16.34 -3.74 3.31
CA ILE A 182 15.96 -2.37 2.90
C ILE A 182 14.59 -2.41 2.23
N LEU A 183 13.66 -1.57 2.68
CA LEU A 183 12.43 -1.28 1.95
C LEU A 183 12.50 0.11 1.31
N ILE A 184 12.27 0.19 0.03
CA ILE A 184 12.03 1.43 -0.70
C ILE A 184 10.55 1.45 -1.06
N GLY A 185 9.78 2.39 -0.51
CA GLY A 185 8.33 2.46 -0.67
C GLY A 185 7.90 2.34 -2.13
N GLU A 186 8.57 3.07 -3.01
CA GLU A 186 8.42 2.92 -4.46
C GLU A 186 9.67 3.39 -5.22
N ILE A 187 9.86 2.84 -6.42
CA ILE A 187 10.91 3.27 -7.36
C ILE A 187 10.26 4.12 -8.45
N ARG A 188 10.62 5.42 -8.47
CA ARG A 188 10.09 6.40 -9.44
C ARG A 188 11.10 6.79 -10.51
N ASP A 189 12.38 6.76 -10.20
CA ASP A 189 13.46 7.32 -11.01
C ASP A 189 14.65 6.37 -11.19
N LYS A 190 15.48 6.68 -12.20
CA LYS A 190 16.65 5.91 -12.59
C LYS A 190 17.70 5.83 -11.47
N ASP A 191 17.93 6.92 -10.76
CA ASP A 191 18.96 6.99 -9.72
C ASP A 191 18.62 6.03 -8.56
N THR A 192 17.38 6.05 -8.11
CA THR A 192 16.89 5.15 -7.06
C THR A 192 16.98 3.68 -7.46
N VAL A 193 16.58 3.33 -8.69
CA VAL A 193 16.63 1.93 -9.13
C VAL A 193 18.06 1.41 -9.31
N GLU A 194 18.98 2.25 -9.80
CA GLU A 194 20.40 1.84 -9.94
C GLU A 194 21.02 1.51 -8.58
N ILE A 195 20.75 2.32 -7.54
CA ILE A 195 21.26 2.07 -6.20
C ILE A 195 20.60 0.82 -5.60
N ALA A 196 19.29 0.66 -5.77
CA ALA A 196 18.54 -0.50 -5.28
C ALA A 196 19.03 -1.82 -5.89
N VAL A 197 19.25 -1.86 -7.20
CA VAL A 197 19.80 -3.03 -7.92
C VAL A 197 21.22 -3.34 -7.41
N LYS A 198 22.08 -2.33 -7.25
CA LYS A 198 23.42 -2.52 -6.69
C LYS A 198 23.38 -3.08 -5.27
N ALA A 199 22.52 -2.55 -4.42
CA ALA A 199 22.32 -3.05 -3.06
C ALA A 199 21.89 -4.53 -3.06
N ALA A 200 20.92 -4.89 -3.91
CA ALA A 200 20.43 -6.26 -4.04
C ALA A 200 21.50 -7.25 -4.55
N LEU A 201 22.51 -6.78 -5.29
CA LEU A 201 23.64 -7.58 -5.78
C LEU A 201 24.81 -7.64 -4.80
N THR A 202 24.81 -6.80 -3.78
CA THR A 202 25.95 -6.64 -2.84
C THR A 202 25.62 -7.02 -1.40
N GLY A 203 24.72 -7.98 -1.20
CA GLY A 203 24.49 -8.58 0.11
C GLY A 203 23.24 -8.08 0.85
N HIS A 204 22.37 -7.29 0.21
CA HIS A 204 21.16 -6.77 0.85
C HIS A 204 19.90 -7.38 0.27
N LEU A 205 18.91 -7.65 1.10
CA LEU A 205 17.56 -7.98 0.66
C LEU A 205 16.75 -6.70 0.49
N VAL A 206 16.38 -6.38 -0.75
CA VAL A 206 15.71 -5.13 -1.11
C VAL A 206 14.26 -5.38 -1.47
N PHE A 207 13.34 -4.73 -0.77
CA PHE A 207 11.92 -4.71 -1.09
C PHE A 207 11.55 -3.38 -1.75
N SER A 208 10.70 -3.42 -2.77
CA SER A 208 10.13 -2.19 -3.32
C SER A 208 8.81 -2.40 -4.03
N THR A 209 8.19 -1.28 -4.45
CA THR A 209 7.02 -1.32 -5.32
C THR A 209 7.26 -0.65 -6.66
N LEU A 210 6.52 -1.12 -7.65
CA LEU A 210 6.38 -0.48 -8.95
C LEU A 210 4.90 -0.29 -9.29
N HIS A 211 4.61 0.76 -10.05
CA HIS A 211 3.25 1.01 -10.56
C HIS A 211 3.06 0.37 -11.94
N THR A 212 3.17 -0.95 -12.01
CA THR A 212 2.88 -1.76 -13.21
C THR A 212 1.67 -2.66 -12.96
N ASN A 213 1.04 -3.11 -14.04
CA ASN A 213 -0.21 -3.87 -13.95
C ASN A 213 0.01 -5.37 -13.74
N ASP A 214 1.15 -5.88 -14.10
CA ASP A 214 1.51 -7.31 -14.02
C ASP A 214 3.02 -7.46 -13.77
N SER A 215 3.44 -8.68 -13.48
CA SER A 215 4.84 -8.99 -13.17
C SER A 215 5.78 -8.84 -14.39
N PRO A 216 5.43 -9.28 -15.61
CA PRO A 216 6.27 -9.07 -16.78
C PRO A 216 6.53 -7.59 -17.09
N SER A 217 5.50 -6.75 -17.03
CA SER A 217 5.63 -5.30 -17.25
C SER A 217 6.57 -4.63 -16.23
N SER A 218 6.74 -5.22 -15.04
CA SER A 218 7.69 -4.71 -14.05
C SER A 218 9.13 -4.89 -14.51
N ILE A 219 9.45 -6.00 -15.15
CA ILE A 219 10.79 -6.26 -15.73
C ILE A 219 11.05 -5.28 -16.86
N THR A 220 10.11 -5.12 -17.79
CA THR A 220 10.21 -4.13 -18.87
C THR A 220 10.43 -2.72 -18.30
N ARG A 221 9.69 -2.34 -17.26
CA ARG A 221 9.81 -1.04 -16.62
C ARG A 221 11.21 -0.78 -16.06
N LEU A 222 11.85 -1.76 -15.42
CA LEU A 222 13.23 -1.63 -14.94
C LEU A 222 14.21 -1.41 -16.10
N ILE A 223 14.02 -2.12 -17.21
CA ILE A 223 14.84 -1.95 -18.41
C ILE A 223 14.63 -0.56 -19.02
N ASP A 224 13.40 -0.09 -19.12
CA ASP A 224 13.06 1.25 -19.62
C ASP A 224 13.64 2.37 -18.75
N MET A 225 13.80 2.11 -17.44
CA MET A 225 14.49 3.00 -16.52
C MET A 225 16.02 2.99 -16.69
N GLY A 226 16.54 2.17 -17.63
CA GLY A 226 17.94 2.13 -17.99
C GLY A 226 18.77 1.07 -17.29
N ILE A 227 18.15 0.10 -16.61
CA ILE A 227 18.87 -1.04 -16.00
C ILE A 227 19.13 -2.09 -17.06
N PRO A 228 20.39 -2.50 -17.29
CA PRO A 228 20.72 -3.57 -18.22
C PRO A 228 19.99 -4.89 -17.87
N PRO A 229 19.47 -5.63 -18.87
CA PRO A 229 18.69 -6.85 -18.62
C PRO A 229 19.43 -7.91 -17.79
N TYR A 230 20.73 -8.03 -17.94
CA TYR A 230 21.53 -8.99 -17.16
C TYR A 230 21.60 -8.63 -15.67
N LEU A 231 21.58 -7.32 -15.32
CA LEU A 231 21.50 -6.88 -13.93
C LEU A 231 20.11 -7.10 -13.35
N VAL A 232 19.05 -6.86 -14.15
CA VAL A 232 17.67 -7.14 -13.72
C VAL A 232 17.52 -8.63 -13.39
N SER A 233 17.96 -9.52 -14.28
CA SER A 233 17.86 -10.98 -14.07
C SER A 233 18.68 -11.49 -12.89
N SER A 234 19.79 -10.83 -12.57
CA SER A 234 20.64 -11.22 -11.44
C SER A 234 20.17 -10.66 -10.10
N ALA A 235 19.55 -9.48 -10.11
CA ALA A 235 19.10 -8.80 -8.88
C ALA A 235 17.69 -9.18 -8.45
N VAL A 236 16.75 -9.32 -9.41
CA VAL A 236 15.33 -9.53 -9.12
C VAL A 236 15.06 -11.00 -8.81
N SER A 237 14.77 -11.29 -7.56
CA SER A 237 14.45 -12.65 -7.09
C SER A 237 12.97 -12.98 -7.24
N LEU A 238 12.06 -11.98 -7.09
CA LEU A 238 10.62 -12.17 -7.19
C LEU A 238 9.94 -10.90 -7.66
N VAL A 239 8.91 -11.06 -8.51
CA VAL A 239 7.93 -10.01 -8.82
C VAL A 239 6.53 -10.54 -8.57
N MET A 240 5.78 -9.88 -7.70
CA MET A 240 4.41 -10.24 -7.34
C MET A 240 3.45 -9.13 -7.77
N ALA A 241 2.55 -9.43 -8.68
CA ALA A 241 1.46 -8.52 -9.06
C ALA A 241 0.23 -8.77 -8.18
N GLN A 242 -0.34 -7.70 -7.61
CA GLN A 242 -1.41 -7.80 -6.62
C GLN A 242 -2.64 -6.99 -7.00
N ARG A 243 -3.81 -7.58 -6.76
CA ARG A 243 -5.13 -6.95 -6.84
C ARG A 243 -5.96 -7.37 -5.63
N LEU A 244 -6.81 -6.45 -5.15
CA LEU A 244 -7.79 -6.80 -4.13
C LEU A 244 -9.08 -7.26 -4.79
N ALA A 245 -9.60 -8.39 -4.32
CA ALA A 245 -10.92 -8.88 -4.65
C ALA A 245 -11.80 -8.88 -3.39
N ARG A 246 -13.10 -8.62 -3.57
CA ARG A 246 -14.04 -8.70 -2.46
C ARG A 246 -14.28 -10.16 -2.08
N LYS A 247 -14.13 -10.47 -0.81
CA LYS A 247 -14.52 -11.78 -0.26
C LYS A 247 -16.03 -11.84 -0.06
N ASN A 248 -16.60 -13.01 -0.21
CA ASN A 248 -17.99 -13.23 0.17
C ASN A 248 -18.17 -13.04 1.69
N CYS A 249 -19.27 -12.41 2.08
CA CYS A 249 -19.59 -12.24 3.49
C CYS A 249 -19.89 -13.60 4.14
N SER A 250 -19.21 -13.93 5.22
CA SER A 250 -19.40 -15.20 5.93
C SER A 250 -20.81 -15.39 6.51
N HIS A 251 -21.55 -14.28 6.75
CA HIS A 251 -22.90 -14.34 7.33
C HIS A 251 -24.01 -14.54 6.29
N CYS A 252 -23.80 -14.13 5.05
CA CYS A 252 -24.87 -14.21 4.03
C CYS A 252 -24.42 -14.91 2.74
N SER A 253 -23.23 -15.50 2.72
CA SER A 253 -22.75 -16.30 1.60
C SER A 253 -23.55 -17.59 1.49
N LYS A 254 -24.00 -17.91 0.27
CA LYS A 254 -24.68 -19.17 -0.07
C LYS A 254 -24.12 -19.70 -1.37
N VAL A 255 -24.21 -21.01 -1.56
CA VAL A 255 -23.86 -21.64 -2.84
C VAL A 255 -24.74 -21.02 -3.92
N GLN A 256 -24.12 -20.63 -5.00
CA GLN A 256 -24.80 -20.08 -6.18
C GLN A 256 -25.27 -21.24 -7.04
N GLU A 257 -26.57 -21.37 -7.15
CA GLU A 257 -27.19 -22.36 -8.03
C GLU A 257 -27.11 -21.92 -9.50
N GLY A 258 -27.16 -22.87 -10.43
CA GLY A 258 -27.21 -22.62 -11.87
C GLY A 258 -25.86 -22.29 -12.54
N VAL A 259 -24.72 -22.38 -11.82
CA VAL A 259 -23.39 -22.28 -12.42
C VAL A 259 -22.96 -23.66 -12.93
N THR A 260 -22.73 -23.78 -14.24
CA THR A 260 -22.31 -25.04 -14.87
C THR A 260 -20.79 -25.21 -14.86
N VAL A 261 -20.33 -26.45 -14.97
CA VAL A 261 -18.89 -26.77 -15.11
C VAL A 261 -18.31 -26.08 -16.35
N GLU A 262 -19.03 -26.04 -17.46
CA GLU A 262 -18.60 -25.38 -18.69
C GLU A 262 -18.33 -23.88 -18.47
N GLN A 263 -19.24 -23.19 -17.76
CA GLN A 263 -19.03 -21.76 -17.40
C GLN A 263 -17.78 -21.54 -16.54
N LEU A 264 -17.46 -22.46 -15.65
CA LEU A 264 -16.25 -22.36 -14.82
C LEU A 264 -14.98 -22.63 -15.65
N VAL A 265 -15.05 -23.56 -16.58
CA VAL A 265 -13.94 -23.83 -17.53
C VAL A 265 -13.70 -22.62 -18.43
N ASP A 266 -14.74 -21.95 -18.93
CA ASP A 266 -14.64 -20.71 -19.70
C ASP A 266 -14.00 -19.57 -18.91
N LEU A 267 -14.13 -19.60 -17.57
CA LEU A 267 -13.49 -18.67 -16.65
C LEU A 267 -12.04 -19.04 -16.32
N GLY A 268 -11.53 -20.14 -16.85
CA GLY A 268 -10.12 -20.57 -16.72
C GLY A 268 -9.86 -21.65 -15.67
N PHE A 269 -10.90 -22.24 -15.06
CA PHE A 269 -10.73 -23.41 -14.20
C PHE A 269 -10.41 -24.65 -15.03
N SER A 270 -9.57 -25.55 -14.52
CA SER A 270 -9.48 -26.90 -15.10
C SER A 270 -10.81 -27.66 -14.92
N THR A 271 -11.06 -28.65 -15.73
CA THR A 271 -12.30 -29.47 -15.63
C THR A 271 -12.44 -30.13 -14.26
N GLU A 272 -11.32 -30.54 -13.66
CA GLU A 272 -11.30 -31.14 -12.32
C GLU A 272 -11.68 -30.11 -11.25
N GLU A 273 -11.05 -28.94 -11.28
CA GLU A 273 -11.35 -27.84 -10.37
C GLU A 273 -12.80 -27.35 -10.52
N ALA A 274 -13.27 -27.17 -11.77
CA ALA A 274 -14.62 -26.76 -12.06
C ALA A 274 -15.69 -27.72 -11.51
N SER A 275 -15.38 -29.02 -11.51
CA SER A 275 -16.27 -30.05 -10.96
C SER A 275 -16.27 -30.07 -9.42
N ALA A 276 -15.18 -29.68 -8.79
CA ALA A 276 -15.03 -29.66 -7.33
C ALA A 276 -15.51 -28.34 -6.69
N VAL A 277 -15.42 -27.23 -7.40
CA VAL A 277 -15.77 -25.88 -6.88
C VAL A 277 -17.27 -25.73 -6.72
N LYS A 278 -17.69 -25.20 -5.56
CA LYS A 278 -19.07 -24.76 -5.31
C LYS A 278 -19.07 -23.22 -5.22
N PRO A 279 -19.34 -22.51 -6.32
CA PRO A 279 -19.38 -21.05 -6.34
C PRO A 279 -20.31 -20.50 -5.27
N GLN A 280 -19.89 -19.43 -4.60
CA GLN A 280 -20.68 -18.80 -3.54
C GLN A 280 -20.96 -17.33 -3.89
N LYS A 281 -22.12 -16.85 -3.48
CA LYS A 281 -22.52 -15.45 -3.63
C LYS A 281 -23.15 -14.93 -2.35
N GLY A 282 -22.73 -13.74 -1.92
CA GLY A 282 -23.39 -13.02 -0.84
C GLY A 282 -24.74 -12.45 -1.27
N LYS A 283 -25.78 -12.64 -0.46
CA LYS A 283 -27.12 -12.07 -0.71
C LYS A 283 -27.28 -10.63 -0.26
N GLY A 284 -26.30 -10.10 0.48
CA GLY A 284 -26.40 -8.85 1.23
C GLY A 284 -27.10 -9.05 2.57
N CYS A 285 -26.53 -8.44 3.63
CA CYS A 285 -27.13 -8.45 4.97
C CYS A 285 -26.71 -7.20 5.75
N GLY A 286 -27.29 -6.96 6.91
CA GLY A 286 -26.94 -5.82 7.76
C GLY A 286 -25.51 -5.81 8.32
N LYS A 287 -24.69 -6.82 8.02
CA LYS A 287 -23.28 -6.93 8.44
C LYS A 287 -22.28 -6.75 7.28
N CYS A 288 -22.70 -6.68 6.03
CA CYS A 288 -21.83 -6.50 4.86
C CYS A 288 -22.18 -5.30 3.94
#